data_c5873d57bbc3555dde44133bf9ef7c9f
#
_entry.id   c5873d57bbc3555dde44133bf9ef7c9f
#
_cell.length_a   1.000
_cell.length_b   1.000
_cell.length_c   1.000
_cell.angle_alpha   90.00
_cell.angle_beta   90.00
_cell.angle_gamma   90.00
#
_symmetry.space_group_name_H-M   'P 1'
#
loop_
_entity.id
_entity.type
_entity.pdbx_description
1 polymer ?
#
loop_
_entity_poly.entity_id
_entity_poly.type
_entity_poly.pdbx_seq_one_letter_code
_entity_poly.pdbx_strand_id
1 'polypeptide(L)'
;MKKSRLTAVLAALVLFAAGCGNSAAKEIDPKALADSLVSGITYDDELQLLEEDAVAVYLDMEEGVTASMYMGSGSTAEEVAVFDAPDEETAKKQKEHVQTYLEDQAESFRDYIPEETKRVESAVLEQKGKYVVLCVSGDSDKAKEIIEEAFK
;
A
#
# COMPACT_ATOMS: atom_id res chain seq x y z
N MET A 1 40.79 -66.27 -3.82
CA MET A 1 40.55 -65.23 -4.80
C MET A 1 39.03 -65.12 -5.03
N LYS A 2 38.32 -64.17 -4.40
CA LYS A 2 37.00 -63.72 -4.86
C LYS A 2 36.80 -62.26 -4.38
N LYS A 3 36.83 -61.38 -5.33
CA LYS A 3 36.63 -59.92 -5.09
C LYS A 3 35.17 -59.70 -4.89
N SER A 4 34.78 -59.31 -3.68
CA SER A 4 33.44 -58.76 -3.37
C SER A 4 33.35 -57.30 -3.76
N ARG A 5 32.48 -56.99 -4.70
CA ARG A 5 32.17 -55.63 -5.09
C ARG A 5 31.08 -55.08 -4.17
N LEU A 6 31.45 -54.16 -3.30
CA LEU A 6 30.50 -53.41 -2.44
C LEU A 6 29.90 -52.29 -3.26
N THR A 7 28.64 -52.45 -3.62
CA THR A 7 27.87 -51.41 -4.32
C THR A 7 27.27 -50.46 -3.25
N ALA A 8 27.82 -49.26 -3.17
CA ALA A 8 27.28 -48.22 -2.32
C ALA A 8 26.06 -47.62 -3.02
N VAL A 9 24.87 -47.83 -2.48
CA VAL A 9 23.64 -47.15 -2.88
C VAL A 9 23.59 -45.82 -2.16
N LEU A 10 23.81 -44.73 -2.90
CA LEU A 10 23.66 -43.37 -2.41
C LEU A 10 22.18 -43.01 -2.45
N ALA A 11 21.49 -43.06 -1.32
CA ALA A 11 20.12 -42.58 -1.19
C ALA A 11 20.14 -41.04 -1.13
N ALA A 12 19.78 -40.43 -2.26
CA ALA A 12 19.55 -38.99 -2.32
C ALA A 12 18.25 -38.65 -1.58
N LEU A 13 18.38 -38.08 -0.39
CA LEU A 13 17.27 -37.54 0.40
C LEU A 13 16.86 -36.23 -0.24
N VAL A 14 15.81 -36.24 -1.06
CA VAL A 14 15.17 -34.99 -1.57
C VAL A 14 14.33 -34.41 -0.44
N LEU A 15 14.88 -33.42 0.24
CA LEU A 15 14.12 -32.56 1.14
C LEU A 15 13.16 -31.69 0.31
N PHE A 16 11.92 -32.14 0.20
CA PHE A 16 10.82 -31.26 -0.19
C PHE A 16 10.63 -30.25 0.94
N ALA A 17 11.23 -29.07 0.80
CA ALA A 17 10.81 -27.91 1.54
C ALA A 17 9.39 -27.56 1.05
N ALA A 18 8.38 -28.01 1.79
CA ALA A 18 7.03 -27.47 1.67
C ALA A 18 7.11 -26.03 2.12
N GLY A 19 7.39 -25.11 1.19
CA GLY A 19 7.22 -23.70 1.40
C GLY A 19 5.75 -23.44 1.68
N CYS A 20 5.42 -23.07 2.92
CA CYS A 20 4.14 -22.47 3.22
C CYS A 20 3.95 -21.30 2.26
N GLY A 21 2.95 -21.41 1.39
CA GLY A 21 2.62 -20.38 0.42
C GLY A 21 2.13 -19.12 1.11
N ASN A 22 3.06 -18.23 1.41
CA ASN A 22 2.76 -16.83 1.47
C ASN A 22 2.79 -16.39 0.00
N SER A 23 1.64 -16.23 -0.64
CA SER A 23 1.59 -15.66 -1.98
C SER A 23 2.03 -14.21 -1.84
N ALA A 24 3.32 -13.97 -2.12
CA ALA A 24 3.84 -12.62 -2.19
C ALA A 24 2.93 -11.79 -3.10
N ALA A 25 2.51 -10.62 -2.63
CA ALA A 25 1.71 -9.73 -3.45
C ALA A 25 2.46 -9.44 -4.75
N LYS A 26 1.70 -9.32 -5.84
CA LYS A 26 2.26 -8.99 -7.15
C LYS A 26 3.07 -7.69 -7.05
N GLU A 27 4.25 -7.66 -7.65
CA GLU A 27 5.04 -6.44 -7.78
C GLU A 27 4.31 -5.45 -8.68
N ILE A 28 4.16 -4.23 -8.21
CA ILE A 28 3.51 -3.13 -8.93
C ILE A 28 4.43 -1.90 -8.97
N ASP A 29 4.15 -0.98 -9.88
CA ASP A 29 4.70 0.38 -9.86
C ASP A 29 3.79 1.27 -8.99
N PRO A 30 4.27 1.78 -7.83
CA PRO A 30 3.47 2.60 -6.93
C PRO A 30 2.92 3.85 -7.60
N LYS A 31 3.73 4.50 -8.45
CA LYS A 31 3.29 5.69 -9.18
C LYS A 31 2.22 5.37 -10.20
N ALA A 32 2.35 4.28 -10.95
CA ALA A 32 1.35 3.87 -11.93
C ALA A 32 0.00 3.55 -11.28
N LEU A 33 0.00 2.95 -10.08
CA LEU A 33 -1.23 2.72 -9.33
C LEU A 33 -1.84 4.05 -8.83
N ALA A 34 -1.02 4.95 -8.28
CA ALA A 34 -1.49 6.27 -7.86
C ALA A 34 -2.09 7.06 -9.05
N ASP A 35 -1.42 7.07 -10.21
CA ASP A 35 -1.92 7.69 -11.45
C ASP A 35 -3.26 7.08 -11.90
N SER A 36 -3.42 5.76 -11.74
CA SER A 36 -4.67 5.05 -12.09
C SER A 36 -5.81 5.45 -11.17
N LEU A 37 -5.56 5.60 -9.87
CA LEU A 37 -6.54 6.09 -8.91
C LEU A 37 -6.95 7.53 -9.20
N VAL A 38 -5.97 8.42 -9.43
CA VAL A 38 -6.24 9.83 -9.76
C VAL A 38 -7.03 9.97 -11.06
N SER A 39 -6.70 9.21 -12.09
CA SER A 39 -7.38 9.31 -13.40
C SER A 39 -8.69 8.52 -13.47
N GLY A 40 -8.85 7.49 -12.65
CA GLY A 40 -10.01 6.58 -12.68
C GLY A 40 -11.17 7.00 -11.79
N ILE A 41 -10.98 7.99 -10.91
CA ILE A 41 -11.98 8.51 -9.97
C ILE A 41 -12.22 9.99 -10.25
N THR A 42 -13.42 10.46 -10.01
CA THR A 42 -13.73 11.89 -10.06
C THR A 42 -13.52 12.50 -8.68
N TYR A 43 -12.74 13.57 -8.62
CA TYR A 43 -12.46 14.35 -7.42
C TYR A 43 -13.09 15.72 -7.52
N ASP A 44 -13.45 16.31 -6.37
CA ASP A 44 -13.96 17.69 -6.29
C ASP A 44 -12.82 18.72 -6.38
N ASP A 45 -11.60 18.31 -6.01
CA ASP A 45 -10.39 19.14 -6.08
C ASP A 45 -9.42 18.60 -7.14
N GLU A 46 -8.49 19.44 -7.58
CA GLU A 46 -7.39 19.03 -8.45
C GLU A 46 -6.24 18.45 -7.63
N LEU A 47 -5.99 17.14 -7.77
CA LEU A 47 -4.92 16.48 -7.04
C LEU A 47 -3.59 16.69 -7.75
N GLN A 48 -2.58 17.13 -7.00
CA GLN A 48 -1.23 17.37 -7.49
C GLN A 48 -0.23 16.42 -6.85
N LEU A 49 0.69 15.88 -7.67
CA LEU A 49 1.77 15.02 -7.19
C LEU A 49 2.70 15.80 -6.26
N LEU A 50 2.92 15.29 -5.07
CA LEU A 50 3.93 15.80 -4.16
C LEU A 50 5.32 15.30 -4.55
N GLU A 51 6.34 16.14 -4.29
CA GLU A 51 7.73 15.67 -4.27
C GLU A 51 7.92 14.67 -3.12
N GLU A 52 8.76 13.66 -3.31
CA GLU A 52 8.91 12.54 -2.35
C GLU A 52 9.29 13.01 -0.94
N ASP A 53 10.16 14.00 -0.83
CA ASP A 53 10.58 14.59 0.45
C ASP A 53 9.48 15.42 1.13
N ALA A 54 8.50 15.90 0.37
CA ALA A 54 7.36 16.64 0.90
C ALA A 54 6.35 15.74 1.65
N VAL A 55 6.28 14.45 1.33
CA VAL A 55 5.34 13.52 1.99
C VAL A 55 5.61 13.43 3.48
N ALA A 56 6.88 13.39 3.90
CA ALA A 56 7.29 13.33 5.30
C ALA A 56 6.94 14.61 6.11
N VAL A 57 6.51 15.68 5.46
CA VAL A 57 5.99 16.87 6.14
C VAL A 57 4.57 16.65 6.66
N TYR A 58 3.81 15.79 6.01
CA TYR A 58 2.40 15.54 6.31
C TYR A 58 2.17 14.34 7.22
N LEU A 59 2.97 13.29 7.07
CA LEU A 59 2.81 12.08 7.86
C LEU A 59 4.16 11.40 8.16
N ASP A 60 4.21 10.66 9.24
CA ASP A 60 5.40 9.91 9.64
C ASP A 60 5.69 8.78 8.64
N MET A 61 6.96 8.68 8.22
CA MET A 61 7.44 7.68 7.28
C MET A 61 8.39 6.70 7.98
N GLU A 62 8.14 5.41 7.83
CA GLU A 62 9.08 4.36 8.26
C GLU A 62 10.36 4.40 7.41
N GLU A 63 11.48 3.97 8.00
CA GLU A 63 12.77 3.94 7.30
C GLU A 63 12.71 3.03 6.05
N GLY A 64 13.15 3.55 4.92
CA GLY A 64 13.20 2.84 3.64
C GLY A 64 11.86 2.76 2.90
N VAL A 65 10.80 3.39 3.42
CA VAL A 65 9.53 3.53 2.70
C VAL A 65 9.63 4.69 1.72
N THR A 66 9.19 4.46 0.48
CA THR A 66 8.97 5.50 -0.52
C THR A 66 7.48 5.69 -0.77
N ALA A 67 7.07 6.85 -1.27
CA ALA A 67 5.67 7.15 -1.54
C ALA A 67 5.47 7.88 -2.86
N SER A 68 4.36 7.55 -3.53
CA SER A 68 3.77 8.36 -4.59
C SER A 68 2.46 8.92 -4.07
N MET A 69 2.41 10.21 -3.75
CA MET A 69 1.27 10.86 -3.11
C MET A 69 0.76 12.04 -3.91
N TYR A 70 -0.55 12.07 -4.09
CA TYR A 70 -1.30 13.16 -4.67
C TYR A 70 -2.21 13.78 -3.62
N MET A 71 -2.19 15.11 -3.51
CA MET A 71 -3.07 15.86 -2.59
C MET A 71 -3.78 16.98 -3.33
N GLY A 72 -4.98 17.31 -2.85
CA GLY A 72 -5.72 18.50 -3.26
C GLY A 72 -5.17 19.79 -2.64
N SER A 73 -5.86 20.89 -2.88
CA SER A 73 -5.48 22.23 -2.38
C SER A 73 -5.64 22.42 -0.87
N GLY A 74 -6.24 21.44 -0.17
CA GLY A 74 -6.64 21.54 1.23
C GLY A 74 -8.06 22.08 1.43
N SER A 75 -8.78 22.36 0.35
CA SER A 75 -10.21 22.69 0.39
C SER A 75 -11.08 21.46 0.64
N THR A 76 -10.57 20.30 0.27
CA THR A 76 -11.13 18.98 0.52
C THR A 76 -10.08 18.09 1.19
N ALA A 77 -10.51 16.95 1.74
CA ALA A 77 -9.62 15.92 2.28
C ALA A 77 -9.14 14.93 1.21
N GLU A 78 -9.43 15.19 -0.07
CA GLU A 78 -9.16 14.26 -1.15
C GLU A 78 -7.66 14.08 -1.39
N GLU A 79 -7.24 12.83 -1.40
CA GLU A 79 -5.84 12.44 -1.60
C GLU A 79 -5.70 10.98 -2.04
N VAL A 80 -4.59 10.68 -2.66
CA VAL A 80 -4.17 9.34 -3.04
C VAL A 80 -2.71 9.14 -2.66
N ALA A 81 -2.37 8.04 -2.00
CA ALA A 81 -0.99 7.69 -1.74
C ALA A 81 -0.76 6.18 -1.92
N VAL A 82 0.37 5.83 -2.52
CA VAL A 82 0.85 4.45 -2.61
C VAL A 82 2.26 4.42 -2.03
N PHE A 83 2.42 3.66 -0.94
CA PHE A 83 3.68 3.48 -0.24
C PHE A 83 4.29 2.13 -0.64
N ASP A 84 5.59 2.11 -0.90
CA ASP A 84 6.40 0.91 -1.13
C ASP A 84 7.40 0.76 0.02
N ALA A 85 7.20 -0.26 0.83
CA ALA A 85 8.04 -0.58 1.97
C ALA A 85 9.07 -1.66 1.62
N PRO A 86 10.18 -1.76 2.35
CA PRO A 86 11.17 -2.81 2.14
C PRO A 86 10.59 -4.22 2.40
N ASP A 87 9.61 -4.35 3.28
CA ASP A 87 8.95 -5.61 3.64
C ASP A 87 7.53 -5.41 4.19
N GLU A 88 6.80 -6.51 4.39
CA GLU A 88 5.42 -6.49 4.88
C GLU A 88 5.29 -5.99 6.32
N GLU A 89 6.30 -6.20 7.17
CA GLU A 89 6.27 -5.72 8.57
C GLU A 89 6.41 -4.21 8.62
N THR A 90 7.31 -3.66 7.82
CA THR A 90 7.48 -2.20 7.66
C THR A 90 6.23 -1.57 7.03
N ALA A 91 5.62 -2.23 6.03
CA ALA A 91 4.36 -1.79 5.45
C ALA A 91 3.23 -1.73 6.48
N LYS A 92 3.18 -2.71 7.40
CA LYS A 92 2.19 -2.70 8.47
C LYS A 92 2.34 -1.49 9.39
N LYS A 93 3.57 -1.16 9.79
CA LYS A 93 3.86 0.04 10.60
C LYS A 93 3.51 1.31 9.85
N GLN A 94 3.88 1.39 8.58
CA GLN A 94 3.52 2.53 7.73
C GLN A 94 2.00 2.69 7.64
N LYS A 95 1.25 1.61 7.53
CA LYS A 95 -0.22 1.65 7.55
C LYS A 95 -0.76 2.21 8.88
N GLU A 96 -0.14 1.89 10.01
CA GLU A 96 -0.51 2.43 11.33
C GLU A 96 -0.27 3.95 11.38
N HIS A 97 0.83 4.47 10.81
CA HIS A 97 1.06 5.91 10.67
C HIS A 97 0.01 6.59 9.80
N VAL A 98 -0.33 5.99 8.66
CA VAL A 98 -1.40 6.51 7.78
C VAL A 98 -2.75 6.51 8.49
N GLN A 99 -3.05 5.48 9.29
CA GLN A 99 -4.28 5.43 10.07
C GLN A 99 -4.35 6.59 11.08
N THR A 100 -3.27 6.87 11.82
CA THR A 100 -3.19 8.00 12.75
C THR A 100 -3.35 9.33 12.02
N TYR A 101 -2.70 9.48 10.88
CA TYR A 101 -2.84 10.66 10.03
C TYR A 101 -4.31 10.90 9.60
N LEU A 102 -5.04 9.86 9.20
CA LEU A 102 -6.46 9.97 8.84
C LEU A 102 -7.34 10.35 10.04
N GLU A 103 -7.03 9.84 11.25
CA GLU A 103 -7.75 10.20 12.47
C GLU A 103 -7.56 11.68 12.80
N ASP A 104 -6.34 12.21 12.69
CA ASP A 104 -6.01 13.63 12.89
C ASP A 104 -6.68 14.52 11.83
N GLN A 105 -6.69 14.07 10.56
CA GLN A 105 -7.42 14.77 9.49
C GLN A 105 -8.94 14.82 9.77
N ALA A 106 -9.56 13.69 10.12
CA ALA A 106 -10.98 13.63 10.42
C ALA A 106 -11.34 14.58 11.59
N GLU A 107 -10.47 14.66 12.60
CA GLU A 107 -10.67 15.59 13.72
C GLU A 107 -10.57 17.05 13.28
N SER A 108 -9.60 17.39 12.43
CA SER A 108 -9.40 18.76 11.94
C SER A 108 -10.57 19.26 11.08
N PHE A 109 -11.23 18.39 10.32
CA PHE A 109 -12.39 18.73 9.51
C PHE A 109 -13.73 18.75 10.31
N ARG A 110 -13.79 18.05 11.45
CA ARG A 110 -15.06 17.81 12.19
C ARG A 110 -15.88 19.05 12.48
N ASP A 111 -15.24 20.11 12.93
CA ASP A 111 -15.92 21.35 13.32
C ASP A 111 -15.99 22.37 12.18
N TYR A 112 -15.25 22.16 11.10
CA TYR A 112 -15.08 23.12 10.02
C TYR A 112 -15.81 22.72 8.75
N ILE A 113 -15.61 21.49 8.28
CA ILE A 113 -16.27 20.92 7.10
C ILE A 113 -16.67 19.46 7.40
N PRO A 114 -17.81 19.23 8.10
CA PRO A 114 -18.21 17.89 8.53
C PRO A 114 -18.40 16.88 7.40
N GLU A 115 -18.59 17.34 6.17
CA GLU A 115 -18.70 16.47 4.98
C GLU A 115 -17.35 15.84 4.65
N GLU A 116 -16.25 16.57 4.83
CA GLU A 116 -14.89 16.05 4.63
C GLU A 116 -14.51 15.04 5.71
N THR A 117 -14.97 15.23 6.96
CA THR A 117 -14.82 14.20 8.00
C THR A 117 -15.38 12.86 7.55
N LYS A 118 -16.59 12.84 6.97
CA LYS A 118 -17.19 11.60 6.44
C LYS A 118 -16.40 11.02 5.28
N ARG A 119 -15.83 11.87 4.43
CA ARG A 119 -14.97 11.44 3.31
C ARG A 119 -13.71 10.76 3.83
N VAL A 120 -13.05 11.32 4.84
CA VAL A 120 -11.89 10.71 5.50
C VAL A 120 -12.27 9.39 6.19
N GLU A 121 -13.39 9.35 6.91
CA GLU A 121 -13.89 8.13 7.58
C GLU A 121 -14.23 6.99 6.60
N SER A 122 -14.55 7.33 5.34
CA SER A 122 -14.82 6.37 4.26
C SER A 122 -13.59 6.05 3.40
N ALA A 123 -12.41 6.56 3.76
CA ALA A 123 -11.17 6.33 3.03
C ALA A 123 -10.86 4.83 2.85
N VAL A 124 -10.31 4.50 1.70
CA VAL A 124 -9.76 3.17 1.45
C VAL A 124 -8.32 3.16 1.91
N LEU A 125 -8.00 2.33 2.90
CA LEU A 125 -6.66 2.11 3.41
C LEU A 125 -6.36 0.61 3.43
N GLU A 126 -5.61 0.13 2.45
CA GLU A 126 -5.31 -1.29 2.27
C GLU A 126 -3.81 -1.56 2.29
N GLN A 127 -3.44 -2.73 2.83
CA GLN A 127 -2.10 -3.29 2.68
C GLN A 127 -2.17 -4.49 1.74
N LYS A 128 -1.29 -4.51 0.76
CA LYS A 128 -1.09 -5.62 -0.19
C LYS A 128 0.40 -6.00 -0.19
N GLY A 129 0.76 -7.01 0.61
CA GLY A 129 2.16 -7.36 0.83
C GLY A 129 2.95 -6.18 1.43
N LYS A 130 4.01 -5.77 0.74
CA LYS A 130 4.83 -4.61 1.14
C LYS A 130 4.26 -3.24 0.77
N TYR A 131 3.13 -3.19 0.07
CA TYR A 131 2.50 -1.94 -0.35
C TYR A 131 1.38 -1.51 0.59
N VAL A 132 1.27 -0.21 0.83
CA VAL A 132 0.12 0.41 1.49
C VAL A 132 -0.52 1.40 0.53
N VAL A 133 -1.82 1.30 0.35
CA VAL A 133 -2.57 2.16 -0.56
C VAL A 133 -3.61 2.93 0.22
N LEU A 134 -3.58 4.25 0.08
CA LEU A 134 -4.57 5.19 0.61
C LEU A 134 -5.31 5.85 -0.55
N CYS A 135 -6.62 5.94 -0.43
CA CYS A 135 -7.46 6.76 -1.31
C CYS A 135 -8.58 7.40 -0.50
N VAL A 136 -8.55 8.72 -0.38
CA VAL A 136 -9.64 9.54 0.18
C VAL A 136 -10.38 10.16 -0.99
N SER A 137 -11.60 9.70 -1.25
CA SER A 137 -12.40 10.14 -2.39
C SER A 137 -13.89 10.03 -2.11
N GLY A 138 -14.70 10.54 -3.03
CA GLY A 138 -16.16 10.36 -3.00
C GLY A 138 -16.63 8.98 -3.49
N ASP A 139 -15.73 8.12 -4.00
CA ASP A 139 -16.07 6.81 -4.59
C ASP A 139 -15.11 5.71 -4.10
N SER A 140 -15.33 5.27 -2.87
CA SER A 140 -14.53 4.21 -2.23
C SER A 140 -14.67 2.86 -2.94
N ASP A 141 -15.78 2.58 -3.58
CA ASP A 141 -16.00 1.30 -4.29
C ASP A 141 -15.16 1.27 -5.57
N LYS A 142 -15.09 2.37 -6.30
CA LYS A 142 -14.22 2.50 -7.47
C LYS A 142 -12.74 2.44 -7.10
N ALA A 143 -12.36 3.05 -5.97
CA ALA A 143 -10.99 2.95 -5.46
C ALA A 143 -10.59 1.48 -5.19
N LYS A 144 -11.45 0.72 -4.51
CA LYS A 144 -11.21 -0.71 -4.26
C LYS A 144 -11.10 -1.52 -5.55
N GLU A 145 -11.98 -1.27 -6.52
CA GLU A 145 -11.92 -1.94 -7.83
C GLU A 145 -10.57 -1.73 -8.53
N ILE A 146 -10.08 -0.48 -8.58
CA ILE A 146 -8.79 -0.15 -9.19
C ILE A 146 -7.62 -0.81 -8.45
N ILE A 147 -7.64 -0.78 -7.12
CA ILE A 147 -6.61 -1.43 -6.28
C ILE A 147 -6.61 -2.94 -6.52
N GLU A 148 -7.75 -3.59 -6.46
CA GLU A 148 -7.85 -5.03 -6.69
C GLU A 148 -7.35 -5.43 -8.08
N GLU A 149 -7.66 -4.65 -9.12
CA GLU A 149 -7.20 -4.92 -10.48
C GLU A 149 -5.68 -4.83 -10.61
N ALA A 150 -5.04 -3.86 -9.95
CA ALA A 150 -3.59 -3.71 -9.97
C ALA A 150 -2.84 -4.91 -9.39
N PHE A 151 -3.44 -5.59 -8.41
CA PHE A 151 -2.84 -6.74 -7.73
C PHE A 151 -3.28 -8.12 -8.26
N LYS A 152 -4.12 -8.20 -9.31
CA LYS A 152 -4.43 -9.44 -10.04
C LYS A 152 -3.28 -9.82 -10.99
#